data_16a9a2b783b4b5346c745f3a347ac3a9
#
_entry.id   16a9a2b783b4b5346c745f3a347ac3a9
#
_cell.length_a   1.000
_cell.length_b   1.000
_cell.length_c   1.000
_cell.angle_alpha   90.00
_cell.angle_beta   90.00
_cell.angle_gamma   90.00
#
_symmetry.space_group_name_H-M   'P 1'
#
loop_
_entity.id
_entity.type
_entity.pdbx_description
1 polymer ?
#
loop_
_entity_poly.entity_id
_entity_poly.type
_entity_poly.pdbx_seq_one_letter_code
_entity_poly.pdbx_strand_id
1 'polypeptide(L)'
;MRFTADNKVEMRADYSDNTAKTPEVSEFSINRNSFTQLSFVTYSYLHRLVNERFEGSSDWLFMGVDPDGALMFRTAQHLRPAREYIRMVPLQSPEGMAEVIQKSVENRLWFEGMLNPQLRIHRGGRTYFQSDYFVKRPVETNASLLKEIKDKRYYLFVFVKQRNPIPDYPPKSITGLGSGYVGTEQGLTFRAGLRYDKKIQFYDFVRNGNKFEAELVEVYDTLLRTTRYVSRHLHPEGRITGLKAEIWDAK
;
A
#
# COMPACT_ATOMS: atom_id res chain seq x y z
N MET A 1 4.80 1.43 -15.19
CA MET A 1 3.85 1.68 -16.30
C MET A 1 4.54 2.49 -17.38
N ARG A 2 4.25 2.21 -18.66
CA ARG A 2 4.74 2.96 -19.82
C ARG A 2 3.53 3.42 -20.63
N PHE A 3 3.30 4.71 -20.69
CA PHE A 3 2.22 5.32 -21.48
C PHE A 3 2.71 5.60 -22.90
N THR A 4 1.84 5.39 -23.89
CA THR A 4 2.14 5.60 -25.30
C THR A 4 1.19 6.64 -25.90
N ALA A 5 1.58 7.21 -27.04
CA ALA A 5 0.80 8.29 -27.68
C ALA A 5 -0.55 7.82 -28.27
N ASP A 6 -0.73 6.52 -28.46
CA ASP A 6 -1.96 5.88 -28.95
C ASP A 6 -2.91 5.47 -27.81
N ASN A 7 -2.81 6.12 -26.67
CA ASN A 7 -3.63 5.89 -25.47
C ASN A 7 -3.50 4.46 -24.89
N LYS A 8 -2.38 3.81 -25.07
CA LYS A 8 -2.09 2.51 -24.46
C LYS A 8 -1.11 2.65 -23.32
N VAL A 9 -1.23 1.74 -22.38
CA VAL A 9 -0.33 1.64 -21.24
C VAL A 9 0.13 0.20 -21.07
N GLU A 10 1.44 0.02 -21.05
CA GLU A 10 2.08 -1.24 -20.67
C GLU A 10 2.29 -1.24 -19.16
N MET A 11 1.86 -2.32 -18.49
CA MET A 11 1.98 -2.49 -17.05
C MET A 11 2.72 -3.78 -16.71
N ARG A 12 3.49 -3.73 -15.63
CA ARG A 12 4.02 -4.90 -14.94
C ARG A 12 3.62 -4.81 -13.47
N ALA A 13 3.47 -5.97 -12.81
CA ALA A 13 3.10 -6.02 -11.40
C ALA A 13 3.73 -7.23 -10.71
N ASP A 14 4.08 -7.10 -9.44
CA ASP A 14 4.60 -8.19 -8.61
C ASP A 14 3.45 -9.05 -8.03
N TYR A 15 2.54 -9.53 -8.89
CA TYR A 15 1.52 -10.50 -8.46
C TYR A 15 2.04 -11.95 -8.53
N SER A 16 2.90 -12.21 -9.51
CA SER A 16 3.59 -13.48 -9.72
C SER A 16 4.85 -13.23 -10.53
N ASP A 17 5.70 -14.24 -10.66
CA ASP A 17 6.91 -14.15 -11.51
C ASP A 17 6.56 -13.87 -12.98
N ASN A 18 5.43 -14.37 -13.45
CA ASN A 18 4.96 -14.11 -14.80
C ASN A 18 4.54 -12.65 -14.98
N THR A 19 3.73 -12.10 -14.08
CA THR A 19 3.24 -10.71 -14.18
C THR A 19 4.35 -9.68 -13.98
N ALA A 20 5.41 -10.03 -13.27
CA ALA A 20 6.60 -9.22 -13.12
C ALA A 20 7.43 -9.13 -14.42
N LYS A 21 7.46 -10.23 -15.20
CA LYS A 21 8.26 -10.36 -16.42
C LYS A 21 7.48 -9.97 -17.66
N THR A 22 6.22 -10.35 -17.76
CA THR A 22 5.38 -10.15 -18.95
C THR A 22 4.52 -8.90 -18.79
N PRO A 23 4.70 -7.86 -19.62
CA PRO A 23 3.85 -6.69 -19.60
C PRO A 23 2.44 -7.03 -20.07
N GLU A 24 1.45 -6.40 -19.46
CA GLU A 24 0.07 -6.37 -19.93
C GLU A 24 -0.20 -5.01 -20.57
N VAL A 25 -0.84 -5.00 -21.73
CA VAL A 25 -1.21 -3.77 -22.44
C VAL A 25 -2.67 -3.48 -22.21
N SER A 26 -2.97 -2.27 -21.79
CA SER A 26 -4.32 -1.78 -21.54
C SER A 26 -4.49 -0.41 -22.21
N GLU A 27 -5.73 0.05 -22.27
CA GLU A 27 -6.05 1.39 -22.74
C GLU A 27 -6.28 2.33 -21.56
N PHE A 28 -5.92 3.59 -21.74
CA PHE A 28 -6.23 4.64 -20.79
C PHE A 28 -6.91 5.82 -21.49
N SER A 29 -7.63 6.62 -20.72
CA SER A 29 -8.18 7.89 -21.15
C SER A 29 -7.85 8.99 -20.14
N ILE A 30 -7.71 10.22 -20.65
CA ILE A 30 -7.61 11.41 -19.81
C ILE A 30 -8.83 12.26 -20.10
N ASN A 31 -9.65 12.44 -19.07
CA ASN A 31 -10.86 13.23 -19.14
C ASN A 31 -10.69 14.50 -18.31
N ARG A 32 -11.22 15.60 -18.81
CA ARG A 32 -11.21 16.90 -18.13
C ARG A 32 -12.63 17.40 -17.95
N ASN A 33 -13.18 17.15 -16.78
CA ASN A 33 -14.42 17.76 -16.33
C ASN A 33 -14.09 18.86 -15.29
N SER A 34 -14.55 18.71 -14.06
CA SER A 34 -14.14 19.58 -12.95
C SER A 34 -12.70 19.36 -12.52
N PHE A 35 -12.15 18.16 -12.77
CA PHE A 35 -10.77 17.77 -12.51
C PHE A 35 -10.23 16.97 -13.69
N THR A 36 -8.90 16.96 -13.83
CA THR A 36 -8.24 16.04 -14.75
C THR A 36 -8.26 14.64 -14.15
N GLN A 37 -8.82 13.69 -14.87
CA GLN A 37 -8.96 12.30 -14.45
C GLN A 37 -8.21 11.38 -15.41
N LEU A 38 -7.36 10.52 -14.88
CA LEU A 38 -6.77 9.38 -15.56
C LEU A 38 -7.63 8.15 -15.29
N SER A 39 -8.14 7.52 -16.33
CA SER A 39 -8.94 6.30 -16.27
C SER A 39 -8.27 5.18 -17.04
N PHE A 40 -8.11 4.01 -16.42
CA PHE A 40 -7.71 2.78 -17.12
C PHE A 40 -8.98 2.10 -17.62
N VAL A 41 -9.13 2.03 -18.95
CA VAL A 41 -10.42 1.73 -19.60
C VAL A 41 -10.59 0.24 -19.82
N THR A 42 -9.57 -0.43 -20.35
CA THR A 42 -9.59 -1.88 -20.57
C THR A 42 -8.93 -2.62 -19.42
N TYR A 43 -9.21 -3.93 -19.31
CA TYR A 43 -8.69 -4.75 -18.22
C TYR A 43 -7.16 -4.65 -18.12
N SER A 44 -6.68 -4.45 -16.91
CA SER A 44 -5.27 -4.31 -16.57
C SER A 44 -4.97 -4.88 -15.20
N TYR A 45 -3.71 -4.95 -14.80
CA TYR A 45 -3.32 -5.37 -13.45
C TYR A 45 -3.98 -4.52 -12.34
N LEU A 46 -4.30 -3.25 -12.61
CA LEU A 46 -5.06 -2.43 -11.66
C LEU A 46 -6.51 -2.92 -11.49
N HIS A 47 -7.15 -3.38 -12.56
CA HIS A 47 -8.52 -3.90 -12.49
C HIS A 47 -8.63 -5.16 -11.63
N ARG A 48 -7.56 -5.94 -11.52
CA ARG A 48 -7.51 -7.05 -10.55
C ARG A 48 -7.72 -6.55 -9.13
N LEU A 49 -7.12 -5.40 -8.78
CA LEU A 49 -7.30 -4.78 -7.47
C LEU A 49 -8.73 -4.23 -7.28
N VAL A 50 -9.38 -3.76 -8.34
CA VAL A 50 -10.78 -3.28 -8.29
C VAL A 50 -11.75 -4.43 -8.10
N ASN A 51 -11.59 -5.51 -8.87
CA ASN A 51 -12.59 -6.57 -9.00
C ASN A 51 -12.45 -7.70 -7.97
N GLU A 52 -11.30 -7.85 -7.34
CA GLU A 52 -10.99 -8.99 -6.46
C GLU A 52 -11.15 -8.66 -4.97
N ARG A 53 -12.15 -7.87 -4.59
CA ARG A 53 -12.39 -7.43 -3.19
C ARG A 53 -11.27 -6.58 -2.59
N PHE A 54 -10.47 -5.97 -3.45
CA PHE A 54 -9.31 -5.21 -3.02
C PHE A 54 -9.56 -3.72 -2.91
N GLU A 55 -10.78 -3.30 -3.16
CA GLU A 55 -11.18 -1.90 -3.07
C GLU A 55 -10.28 -0.91 -3.85
N GLY A 56 -9.49 -1.39 -4.80
CA GLY A 56 -8.67 -0.57 -5.67
C GLY A 56 -9.50 0.35 -6.57
N SER A 57 -8.87 1.23 -7.30
CA SER A 57 -9.52 2.12 -8.27
C SER A 57 -8.84 2.04 -9.63
N SER A 58 -9.66 2.11 -10.69
CA SER A 58 -9.18 2.33 -12.06
C SER A 58 -9.16 3.80 -12.46
N ASP A 59 -9.74 4.67 -11.62
CA ASP A 59 -9.96 6.09 -11.87
C ASP A 59 -9.23 6.95 -10.85
N TRP A 60 -8.39 7.85 -11.35
CA TRP A 60 -7.48 8.64 -10.54
C TRP A 60 -7.57 10.12 -10.89
N LEU A 61 -7.86 10.96 -9.91
CA LEU A 61 -7.85 12.41 -10.07
C LEU A 61 -6.42 12.94 -9.93
N PHE A 62 -5.99 13.68 -10.93
CA PHE A 62 -4.70 14.37 -10.91
C PHE A 62 -4.70 15.49 -9.87
N MET A 63 -3.69 15.50 -9.02
CA MET A 63 -3.53 16.45 -7.92
C MET A 63 -2.45 17.48 -8.16
N GLY A 64 -1.48 17.18 -9.02
CA GLY A 64 -0.35 18.05 -9.29
C GLY A 64 0.92 17.28 -9.63
N VAL A 65 1.99 18.02 -9.74
CA VAL A 65 3.35 17.52 -9.98
C VAL A 65 4.22 17.94 -8.80
N ASP A 66 4.92 16.97 -8.23
CA ASP A 66 5.89 17.23 -7.17
C ASP A 66 7.16 17.90 -7.71
N PRO A 67 7.98 18.55 -6.86
CA PRO A 67 9.23 19.19 -7.28
C PRO A 67 10.22 18.27 -8.00
N ASP A 68 10.16 16.96 -7.73
CA ASP A 68 10.97 15.93 -8.41
C ASP A 68 10.36 15.40 -9.71
N GLY A 69 9.27 16.00 -10.17
CA GLY A 69 8.57 15.65 -11.41
C GLY A 69 7.60 14.48 -11.28
N ALA A 70 7.39 13.95 -10.09
CA ALA A 70 6.41 12.87 -9.89
C ALA A 70 4.97 13.39 -10.01
N LEU A 71 4.12 12.61 -10.67
CA LEU A 71 2.71 12.91 -10.82
C LEU A 71 1.93 12.39 -9.61
N MET A 72 1.19 13.26 -8.95
CA MET A 72 0.36 12.92 -7.80
C MET A 72 -1.09 12.69 -8.22
N PHE A 73 -1.65 11.59 -7.76
CA PHE A 73 -3.06 11.25 -8.01
C PHE A 73 -3.74 10.80 -6.72
N ARG A 74 -5.06 10.87 -6.71
CA ARG A 74 -5.92 10.29 -5.68
C ARG A 74 -7.12 9.58 -6.30
N THR A 75 -7.76 8.69 -5.56
CA THR A 75 -9.00 8.04 -6.01
C THR A 75 -10.13 9.05 -6.17
N ALA A 76 -10.95 8.85 -7.22
CA ALA A 76 -12.14 9.65 -7.47
C ALA A 76 -13.33 9.31 -6.57
N GLN A 77 -13.32 8.15 -5.92
CA GLN A 77 -14.50 7.63 -5.23
C GLN A 77 -14.81 8.38 -3.94
N HIS A 78 -16.00 8.97 -3.90
CA HIS A 78 -16.50 9.71 -2.74
C HIS A 78 -17.00 8.82 -1.60
N LEU A 79 -17.34 7.57 -1.91
CA LEU A 79 -18.04 6.66 -1.01
C LEU A 79 -17.12 5.83 -0.11
N ARG A 80 -15.81 5.90 -0.30
CA ARG A 80 -14.88 5.14 0.52
C ARG A 80 -14.44 5.93 1.75
N PRO A 81 -14.31 5.27 2.92
CA PRO A 81 -13.92 5.95 4.15
C PRO A 81 -12.49 6.49 4.13
N ALA A 82 -11.63 5.94 3.25
CA ALA A 82 -10.27 6.39 3.04
C ALA A 82 -10.02 6.64 1.56
N ARG A 83 -9.37 7.76 1.23
CA ARG A 83 -8.85 8.00 -0.10
C ARG A 83 -7.49 7.37 -0.23
N GLU A 84 -7.26 6.76 -1.38
CA GLU A 84 -5.96 6.27 -1.76
C GLU A 84 -5.25 7.33 -2.57
N TYR A 85 -3.95 7.42 -2.38
CA TYR A 85 -3.06 8.29 -3.12
C TYR A 85 -2.04 7.42 -3.83
N ILE A 86 -1.70 7.79 -5.05
CA ILE A 86 -0.57 7.21 -5.77
C ILE A 86 0.35 8.30 -6.25
N ARG A 87 1.61 7.98 -6.31
CA ARG A 87 2.68 8.83 -6.83
C ARG A 87 3.35 8.09 -7.98
N MET A 88 3.30 8.66 -9.17
CA MET A 88 3.94 8.09 -10.36
C MET A 88 5.25 8.82 -10.60
N VAL A 89 6.35 8.16 -10.31
CA VAL A 89 7.70 8.69 -10.48
C VAL A 89 8.17 8.41 -11.92
N PRO A 90 8.63 9.43 -12.68
CA PRO A 90 9.22 9.22 -13.99
C PRO A 90 10.43 8.29 -13.90
N LEU A 91 10.50 7.31 -14.77
CA LEU A 91 11.67 6.46 -14.92
C LEU A 91 12.65 7.09 -15.92
N GLN A 92 13.93 7.00 -15.62
CA GLN A 92 15.00 7.52 -16.48
C GLN A 92 15.17 6.71 -17.76
N SER A 93 14.82 5.42 -17.72
CA SER A 93 14.92 4.52 -18.86
C SER A 93 13.84 3.42 -18.81
N PRO A 94 13.53 2.78 -19.94
CA PRO A 94 12.61 1.63 -19.98
C PRO A 94 13.08 0.44 -19.14
N GLU A 95 14.40 0.25 -19.01
CA GLU A 95 15.02 -0.81 -18.20
C GLU A 95 14.73 -0.58 -16.69
N GLY A 96 14.59 0.65 -16.27
CA GLY A 96 14.24 1.02 -14.89
C GLY A 96 12.97 0.36 -14.39
N MET A 97 12.03 0.01 -15.27
CA MET A 97 10.82 -0.72 -14.87
C MET A 97 11.12 -2.14 -14.36
N ALA A 98 12.10 -2.83 -14.95
CA ALA A 98 12.52 -4.14 -14.47
C ALA A 98 13.22 -4.03 -13.11
N GLU A 99 14.04 -3.01 -12.94
CA GLU A 99 14.73 -2.73 -11.68
C GLU A 99 13.75 -2.40 -10.54
N VAL A 100 12.75 -1.57 -10.80
CA VAL A 100 11.68 -1.25 -9.83
C VAL A 100 10.94 -2.53 -9.38
N ILE A 101 10.59 -3.39 -10.33
CA ILE A 101 9.93 -4.67 -10.00
C ILE A 101 10.86 -5.58 -9.19
N GLN A 102 12.13 -5.65 -9.55
CA GLN A 102 13.11 -6.44 -8.78
C GLN A 102 13.22 -5.96 -7.35
N LYS A 103 13.37 -4.65 -7.13
CA LYS A 103 13.38 -4.05 -5.78
C LYS A 103 12.09 -4.35 -5.01
N SER A 104 10.95 -4.31 -5.67
CA SER A 104 9.66 -4.67 -5.06
C SER A 104 9.65 -6.11 -4.57
N VAL A 105 10.13 -7.05 -5.41
CA VAL A 105 10.27 -8.47 -5.04
C VAL A 105 11.23 -8.64 -3.86
N GLU A 106 12.39 -7.99 -3.90
CA GLU A 106 13.40 -8.06 -2.84
C GLU A 106 12.86 -7.57 -1.49
N ASN A 107 12.17 -6.44 -1.48
CA ASN A 107 11.56 -5.89 -0.26
C ASN A 107 10.49 -6.81 0.30
N ARG A 108 9.65 -7.39 -0.56
CA ARG A 108 8.65 -8.37 -0.14
C ARG A 108 9.29 -9.61 0.45
N LEU A 109 10.27 -10.20 -0.24
CA LEU A 109 10.98 -11.39 0.24
C LEU A 109 11.72 -11.12 1.56
N TRP A 110 12.29 -9.93 1.71
CA TRP A 110 12.95 -9.55 2.95
C TRP A 110 11.95 -9.51 4.13
N PHE A 111 10.76 -8.93 3.93
CA PHE A 111 9.69 -8.94 4.94
C PHE A 111 9.20 -10.36 5.24
N GLU A 112 9.04 -11.19 4.22
CA GLU A 112 8.61 -12.59 4.37
C GLU A 112 9.64 -13.44 5.09
N GLY A 113 10.91 -13.07 5.01
CA GLY A 113 12.03 -13.73 5.70
C GLY A 113 12.19 -13.33 7.16
N MET A 114 11.46 -12.33 7.66
CA MET A 114 11.47 -12.00 9.09
C MET A 114 10.92 -13.15 9.93
N LEU A 115 11.64 -13.52 10.97
CA LEU A 115 11.26 -14.62 11.86
C LEU A 115 10.24 -14.19 12.91
N ASN A 116 10.41 -12.98 13.45
CA ASN A 116 9.54 -12.42 14.49
C ASN A 116 9.25 -10.95 14.22
N PRO A 117 8.51 -10.61 13.13
CA PRO A 117 8.21 -9.24 12.81
C PRO A 117 7.30 -8.61 13.86
N GLN A 118 7.71 -7.46 14.35
CA GLN A 118 6.99 -6.64 15.31
C GLN A 118 6.58 -5.32 14.67
N LEU A 119 5.42 -4.79 15.08
CA LEU A 119 4.93 -3.48 14.69
C LEU A 119 4.84 -2.57 15.91
N ARG A 120 5.37 -1.36 15.80
CA ARG A 120 5.16 -0.27 16.76
C ARG A 120 4.58 0.95 16.06
N ILE A 121 3.55 1.54 16.66
CA ILE A 121 3.02 2.85 16.27
C ILE A 121 3.27 3.81 17.43
N HIS A 122 3.92 4.94 17.15
CA HIS A 122 4.30 5.88 18.18
C HIS A 122 4.28 7.34 17.66
N ARG A 123 4.28 8.27 18.61
CA ARG A 123 4.47 9.71 18.35
C ARG A 123 5.33 10.29 19.45
N GLY A 124 6.48 10.84 19.10
CA GLY A 124 7.47 11.23 20.11
C GLY A 124 7.83 10.04 21.01
N GLY A 125 7.86 10.23 22.32
CA GLY A 125 8.12 9.17 23.30
C GLY A 125 6.92 8.28 23.63
N ARG A 126 5.71 8.56 23.09
CA ARG A 126 4.49 7.82 23.42
C ARG A 126 4.22 6.70 22.41
N THR A 127 4.12 5.47 22.88
CA THR A 127 3.69 4.31 22.10
C THR A 127 2.17 4.17 22.16
N TYR A 128 1.52 4.11 21.00
CA TYR A 128 0.07 3.89 20.85
C TYR A 128 -0.25 2.41 20.68
N PHE A 129 0.61 1.71 19.93
CA PHE A 129 0.49 0.28 19.67
C PHE A 129 1.87 -0.34 19.57
N GLN A 130 2.03 -1.53 20.13
CA GLN A 130 3.15 -2.42 19.88
C GLN A 130 2.61 -3.83 19.89
N SER A 131 2.92 -4.60 18.86
CA SER A 131 2.51 -5.99 18.78
C SER A 131 3.31 -6.87 19.74
N ASP A 132 2.66 -7.93 20.24
CA ASP A 132 3.30 -8.97 21.03
C ASP A 132 3.75 -10.13 20.14
N TYR A 133 2.97 -10.44 19.10
CA TYR A 133 3.25 -11.47 18.11
C TYR A 133 2.59 -11.14 16.77
N PHE A 134 2.83 -11.95 15.76
CA PHE A 134 2.21 -11.84 14.45
C PHE A 134 1.51 -13.13 14.02
N VAL A 135 0.55 -13.00 13.13
CA VAL A 135 -0.12 -14.10 12.47
C VAL A 135 -0.05 -13.89 10.97
N LYS A 136 0.43 -14.89 10.25
CA LYS A 136 0.44 -14.92 8.79
C LYS A 136 -0.46 -16.05 8.31
N ARG A 137 -1.42 -15.75 7.46
CA ARG A 137 -2.30 -16.77 6.86
C ARG A 137 -2.70 -16.35 5.44
N PRO A 138 -3.10 -17.32 4.61
CA PRO A 138 -3.71 -17.02 3.31
C PRO A 138 -4.94 -16.12 3.50
N VAL A 139 -5.13 -15.17 2.60
CA VAL A 139 -6.30 -14.27 2.63
C VAL A 139 -7.58 -15.02 2.28
N GLU A 140 -7.46 -16.11 1.55
CA GLU A 140 -8.58 -16.88 1.02
C GLU A 140 -8.45 -18.36 1.42
N THR A 141 -9.55 -18.95 1.82
CA THR A 141 -9.64 -20.38 2.21
C THR A 141 -10.25 -21.25 1.13
N ASN A 142 -10.86 -20.67 0.09
CA ASN A 142 -11.38 -21.42 -1.04
C ASN A 142 -10.25 -22.02 -1.88
N ALA A 143 -10.28 -23.33 -2.08
CA ALA A 143 -9.21 -24.08 -2.74
C ALA A 143 -8.91 -23.61 -4.19
N SER A 144 -9.94 -23.19 -4.94
CA SER A 144 -9.77 -22.66 -6.30
C SER A 144 -9.09 -21.30 -6.30
N LEU A 145 -9.47 -20.43 -5.35
CA LEU A 145 -8.86 -19.12 -5.17
C LEU A 145 -7.50 -19.21 -4.50
N LEU A 146 -7.26 -20.20 -3.63
CA LEU A 146 -5.93 -20.45 -3.05
C LEU A 146 -4.89 -20.79 -4.10
N LYS A 147 -5.25 -21.54 -5.14
CA LYS A 147 -4.34 -21.84 -6.25
C LYS A 147 -3.92 -20.55 -6.97
N GLU A 148 -4.88 -19.67 -7.19
CA GLU A 148 -4.66 -18.37 -7.82
C GLU A 148 -3.88 -17.41 -6.92
N ILE A 149 -4.17 -17.40 -5.62
CA ILE A 149 -3.49 -16.58 -4.61
C ILE A 149 -2.09 -17.10 -4.30
N LYS A 150 -1.86 -18.41 -4.33
CA LYS A 150 -0.53 -19.00 -4.14
C LYS A 150 0.47 -18.45 -5.17
N ASP A 151 -0.01 -18.23 -6.38
CA ASP A 151 0.78 -17.61 -7.43
C ASP A 151 0.84 -16.07 -7.28
N LYS A 152 -0.14 -15.46 -6.62
CA LYS A 152 -0.28 -14.00 -6.44
C LYS A 152 0.35 -13.45 -5.15
N ARG A 153 0.81 -14.28 -4.24
CA ARG A 153 1.55 -13.89 -3.02
C ARG A 153 0.79 -12.98 -2.05
N TYR A 154 -0.54 -13.05 -2.02
CA TYR A 154 -1.35 -12.29 -1.07
C TYR A 154 -1.59 -13.07 0.22
N TYR A 155 -0.85 -12.74 1.24
CA TYR A 155 -1.09 -13.23 2.59
C TYR A 155 -1.68 -12.12 3.46
N LEU A 156 -2.61 -12.49 4.31
CA LEU A 156 -2.99 -11.64 5.42
C LEU A 156 -1.89 -11.70 6.47
N PHE A 157 -1.38 -10.54 6.82
CA PHE A 157 -0.41 -10.40 7.90
C PHE A 157 -1.06 -9.56 9.02
N VAL A 158 -1.07 -10.10 10.23
CA VAL A 158 -1.71 -9.46 11.38
C VAL A 158 -0.71 -9.35 12.52
N PHE A 159 -0.44 -8.11 12.93
CA PHE A 159 0.28 -7.79 14.13
C PHE A 159 -0.70 -7.77 15.29
N VAL A 160 -0.49 -8.61 16.30
CA VAL A 160 -1.44 -8.84 17.37
C VAL A 160 -0.89 -8.30 18.69
N LYS A 161 -1.74 -7.57 19.40
CA LYS A 161 -1.52 -7.18 20.79
C LYS A 161 -2.57 -7.85 21.67
N GLN A 162 -2.10 -8.62 22.64
CA GLN A 162 -2.95 -9.17 23.68
C GLN A 162 -3.18 -8.13 24.77
N ARG A 163 -4.43 -7.80 25.06
CA ARG A 163 -4.78 -6.91 26.16
C ARG A 163 -5.06 -7.75 27.40
N ASN A 164 -4.31 -7.48 28.45
CA ASN A 164 -4.43 -8.10 29.80
C ASN A 164 -4.40 -9.63 29.79
N PRO A 165 -3.26 -10.25 29.84
CA PRO A 165 -3.16 -11.64 30.22
C PRO A 165 -3.48 -11.75 31.71
N ILE A 166 -4.76 -11.92 32.06
CA ILE A 166 -5.13 -12.48 33.36
C ILE A 166 -4.87 -13.98 33.18
N PRO A 167 -3.97 -14.59 33.97
CA PRO A 167 -3.48 -15.94 33.71
C PRO A 167 -4.55 -17.01 33.54
N ASP A 168 -5.72 -16.89 34.13
CA ASP A 168 -6.78 -17.90 34.12
C ASP A 168 -8.03 -17.50 33.31
N TYR A 169 -7.95 -16.44 32.48
CA TYR A 169 -9.05 -16.02 31.61
C TYR A 169 -8.61 -16.02 30.15
N PRO A 170 -9.46 -16.51 29.23
CA PRO A 170 -9.20 -16.32 27.81
C PRO A 170 -9.06 -14.82 27.55
N PRO A 171 -8.14 -14.39 26.68
CA PRO A 171 -7.87 -12.98 26.45
C PRO A 171 -9.17 -12.28 26.03
N LYS A 172 -9.68 -11.40 26.89
CA LYS A 172 -10.97 -10.71 26.70
C LYS A 172 -10.97 -9.73 25.53
N SER A 173 -9.80 -9.32 25.06
CA SER A 173 -9.68 -8.52 23.86
C SER A 173 -8.31 -8.71 23.19
N ILE A 174 -8.34 -9.13 21.93
CA ILE A 174 -7.20 -9.12 21.03
C ILE A 174 -7.37 -7.95 20.09
N THR A 175 -6.40 -7.05 20.03
CA THR A 175 -6.33 -6.02 19.00
C THR A 175 -5.34 -6.47 17.96
N GLY A 176 -5.80 -6.61 16.72
CA GLY A 176 -4.95 -6.94 15.59
C GLY A 176 -4.96 -5.84 14.53
N LEU A 177 -3.79 -5.49 14.02
CA LEU A 177 -3.63 -4.62 12.86
C LEU A 177 -3.08 -5.46 11.72
N GLY A 178 -3.87 -5.65 10.70
CA GLY A 178 -3.50 -6.56 9.62
C GLY A 178 -4.12 -6.21 8.28
N SER A 179 -3.46 -6.67 7.25
CA SER A 179 -3.87 -6.49 5.86
C SER A 179 -3.10 -7.45 4.95
N GLY A 180 -3.57 -7.65 3.73
CA GLY A 180 -2.74 -8.11 2.63
C GLY A 180 -1.62 -7.10 2.35
N TYR A 181 -0.52 -7.54 1.78
CA TYR A 181 0.64 -6.69 1.47
C TYR A 181 1.25 -7.06 0.14
N VAL A 182 1.94 -6.11 -0.45
CA VAL A 182 2.80 -6.28 -1.63
C VAL A 182 4.10 -5.51 -1.44
N GLY A 183 5.15 -5.92 -2.14
CA GLY A 183 6.38 -5.16 -2.23
C GLY A 183 6.22 -3.91 -3.10
N THR A 184 6.95 -2.87 -2.75
CA THR A 184 7.15 -1.69 -3.58
C THR A 184 8.64 -1.46 -3.79
N GLU A 185 9.01 -0.61 -4.73
CA GLU A 185 10.42 -0.24 -4.94
C GLU A 185 11.08 0.27 -3.66
N GLN A 186 10.36 1.01 -2.85
CA GLN A 186 10.88 1.61 -1.63
C GLN A 186 10.68 0.74 -0.39
N GLY A 187 9.78 -0.25 -0.43
CA GLY A 187 9.48 -1.06 0.74
C GLY A 187 8.23 -1.93 0.59
N LEU A 188 7.19 -1.65 1.35
CA LEU A 188 5.92 -2.42 1.37
C LEU A 188 4.72 -1.49 1.31
N THR A 189 3.64 -1.97 0.71
CA THR A 189 2.31 -1.39 0.92
C THR A 189 1.36 -2.41 1.50
N PHE A 190 0.60 -2.00 2.53
CA PHE A 190 -0.47 -2.80 3.14
C PHE A 190 -1.79 -2.38 2.54
N ARG A 191 -2.41 -3.26 1.86
CA ARG A 191 -3.55 -3.09 0.99
C ARG A 191 -4.77 -2.39 1.59
N ALA A 192 -5.23 -2.84 2.76
CA ALA A 192 -6.27 -2.16 3.53
C ALA A 192 -5.68 -1.19 4.57
N GLY A 193 -4.36 -1.03 4.57
CA GLY A 193 -3.62 -0.31 5.59
C GLY A 193 -3.61 -1.00 6.96
N LEU A 194 -2.68 -0.60 7.78
CA LEU A 194 -2.64 -0.98 9.20
C LEU A 194 -3.40 0.09 9.98
N ARG A 195 -4.67 -0.17 10.24
CA ARG A 195 -5.59 0.79 10.86
C ARG A 195 -5.53 0.72 12.38
N TYR A 196 -5.02 1.77 12.99
CA TYR A 196 -5.03 1.92 14.44
C TYR A 196 -6.38 2.48 14.95
N ASP A 197 -6.92 3.48 14.25
CA ASP A 197 -8.24 4.05 14.52
C ASP A 197 -8.88 4.60 13.23
N LYS A 198 -9.97 5.37 13.36
CA LYS A 198 -10.68 5.94 12.20
C LYS A 198 -9.85 6.93 11.37
N LYS A 199 -8.78 7.51 11.95
CA LYS A 199 -7.96 8.56 11.32
C LYS A 199 -6.54 8.10 11.05
N ILE A 200 -6.00 7.18 11.85
CA ILE A 200 -4.61 6.74 11.81
C ILE A 200 -4.54 5.41 11.09
N GLN A 201 -4.05 5.43 9.85
CA GLN A 201 -3.94 4.27 9.01
C GLN A 201 -2.66 4.37 8.17
N PHE A 202 -1.81 3.37 8.29
CA PHE A 202 -0.54 3.30 7.57
C PHE A 202 -0.67 2.35 6.40
N TYR A 203 -0.45 2.84 5.20
CA TYR A 203 -0.45 2.03 3.98
C TYR A 203 0.96 1.65 3.57
N ASP A 204 1.82 2.62 3.41
CA ASP A 204 3.10 2.48 2.75
C ASP A 204 4.24 2.64 3.75
N PHE A 205 5.15 1.69 3.67
CA PHE A 205 6.33 1.62 4.51
C PHE A 205 7.58 1.62 3.64
N VAL A 206 8.51 2.50 3.93
CA VAL A 206 9.80 2.60 3.27
C VAL A 206 10.81 1.75 4.03
N ARG A 207 11.60 0.95 3.32
CA ARG A 207 12.67 0.18 3.92
C ARG A 207 13.84 1.09 4.29
N ASN A 208 14.24 1.01 5.55
CA ASN A 208 15.39 1.73 6.07
C ASN A 208 16.28 0.74 6.84
N GLY A 209 17.35 0.29 6.19
CA GLY A 209 18.23 -0.76 6.75
C GLY A 209 17.46 -2.03 7.11
N ASN A 210 17.43 -2.35 8.40
CA ASN A 210 16.83 -3.59 8.93
C ASN A 210 15.36 -3.42 9.37
N LYS A 211 14.70 -2.38 8.97
CA LYS A 211 13.29 -2.12 9.31
C LYS A 211 12.54 -1.47 8.17
N PHE A 212 11.22 -1.53 8.27
CA PHE A 212 10.32 -0.72 7.48
C PHE A 212 9.74 0.40 8.33
N GLU A 213 9.70 1.61 7.79
CA GLU A 213 9.23 2.80 8.48
C GLU A 213 8.15 3.51 7.68
N ALA A 214 7.13 3.99 8.38
CA ALA A 214 6.12 4.86 7.81
C ALA A 214 5.93 6.08 8.71
N GLU A 215 5.77 7.25 8.10
CA GLU A 215 5.41 8.48 8.76
C GLU A 215 4.16 9.07 8.10
N LEU A 216 3.21 9.52 8.90
CA LEU A 216 2.02 10.17 8.40
C LEU A 216 2.19 11.69 8.41
N VAL A 217 1.78 12.31 7.33
CA VAL A 217 1.60 13.75 7.23
C VAL A 217 0.12 14.08 7.15
N GLU A 218 -0.20 15.30 7.51
CA GLU A 218 -1.55 15.82 7.45
C GLU A 218 -1.72 16.61 6.16
N VAL A 219 -2.77 16.24 5.41
CA VAL A 219 -3.12 16.86 4.14
C VAL A 219 -4.57 17.34 4.21
N TYR A 220 -4.82 18.57 3.82
CA TYR A 220 -6.17 19.10 3.69
C TYR A 220 -6.77 18.68 2.35
N ASP A 221 -7.82 17.87 2.40
CA ASP A 221 -8.62 17.51 1.21
C ASP A 221 -9.64 18.63 0.94
N THR A 222 -9.35 19.46 -0.05
CA THR A 222 -10.18 20.61 -0.42
C THR A 222 -11.57 20.20 -0.93
N LEU A 223 -11.69 19.03 -1.54
CA LEU A 223 -12.96 18.51 -2.06
C LEU A 223 -13.89 18.06 -0.94
N LEU A 224 -13.36 17.30 0.01
CA LEU A 224 -14.13 16.81 1.16
C LEU A 224 -14.14 17.79 2.34
N ARG A 225 -13.40 18.89 2.23
CA ARG A 225 -13.22 19.90 3.30
C ARG A 225 -12.83 19.26 4.63
N THR A 226 -11.94 18.27 4.56
CA THR A 226 -11.49 17.55 5.74
C THR A 226 -10.00 17.32 5.71
N THR A 227 -9.42 17.12 6.87
CA THR A 227 -8.02 16.78 7.03
C THR A 227 -7.84 15.27 7.06
N ARG A 228 -6.84 14.77 6.36
CA ARG A 228 -6.49 13.36 6.25
C ARG A 228 -5.04 13.13 6.62
N TYR A 229 -4.77 11.92 7.08
CA TYR A 229 -3.40 11.44 7.30
C TYR A 229 -2.98 10.55 6.13
N VAL A 230 -1.86 10.87 5.53
CA VAL A 230 -1.33 10.20 4.33
C VAL A 230 0.13 9.83 4.59
N SER A 231 0.59 8.75 4.01
CA SER A 231 2.01 8.37 4.09
C SER A 231 2.89 9.47 3.49
N ARG A 232 3.92 9.87 4.23
CA ARG A 232 4.77 11.04 3.90
C ARG A 232 5.42 10.92 2.52
N HIS A 233 5.87 9.73 2.13
CA HIS A 233 6.52 9.54 0.83
C HIS A 233 5.56 9.73 -0.36
N LEU A 234 4.25 9.64 -0.14
CA LEU A 234 3.22 9.94 -1.15
C LEU A 234 2.86 11.43 -1.17
N HIS A 235 3.08 12.15 -0.09
CA HIS A 235 2.79 13.57 0.03
C HIS A 235 3.85 14.29 0.85
N PRO A 236 5.06 14.50 0.30
CA PRO A 236 6.20 15.06 1.02
C PRO A 236 5.94 16.44 1.63
N GLU A 237 5.11 17.26 0.96
CA GLU A 237 4.74 18.63 1.38
C GLU A 237 3.66 18.68 2.49
N GLY A 238 3.13 17.53 2.89
CA GLY A 238 2.14 17.45 3.95
C GLY A 238 2.71 17.90 5.30
N ARG A 239 1.84 18.43 6.16
CA ARG A 239 2.25 18.86 7.51
C ARG A 239 2.67 17.65 8.35
N ILE A 240 3.90 17.66 8.84
CA ILE A 240 4.46 16.58 9.66
C ILE A 240 3.64 16.40 10.92
N THR A 241 3.19 15.18 11.19
CA THR A 241 2.39 14.83 12.39
C THR A 241 3.25 14.27 13.51
N GLY A 242 4.43 13.73 13.18
CA GLY A 242 5.26 12.93 14.07
C GLY A 242 4.69 11.55 14.41
N LEU A 243 3.54 11.15 13.79
CA LEU A 243 3.01 9.80 13.87
C LEU A 243 3.82 8.88 12.97
N LYS A 244 4.45 7.86 13.59
CA LYS A 244 5.32 6.90 12.92
C LYS A 244 4.87 5.47 13.21
N ALA A 245 5.11 4.60 12.24
CA ALA A 245 5.02 3.17 12.40
C ALA A 245 6.33 2.53 11.96
N GLU A 246 6.78 1.53 12.69
CA GLU A 246 7.99 0.78 12.41
C GLU A 246 7.69 -0.72 12.45
N ILE A 247 8.23 -1.46 11.47
CA ILE A 247 8.22 -2.92 11.44
C ILE A 247 9.66 -3.39 11.42
N TRP A 248 10.01 -4.26 12.36
CA TRP A 248 11.35 -4.83 12.47
C TRP A 248 11.28 -6.31 12.87
N ASP A 249 12.34 -7.05 12.65
CA ASP A 249 12.49 -8.42 13.15
C ASP A 249 13.04 -8.37 14.57
N ALA A 250 12.20 -8.72 15.54
CA ALA A 250 12.63 -8.83 16.93
C ALA A 250 13.29 -10.22 17.14
N LYS A 251 14.60 -10.21 17.11
CA LYS A 251 15.42 -11.39 17.38
C LYS A 251 15.30 -11.85 18.83
#